data_452cde458dc9f565855464b5ff183d0c
#
_entry.id   452cde458dc9f565855464b5ff183d0c
#
_cell.length_a   1.000
_cell.length_b   1.000
_cell.length_c   1.000
_cell.angle_alpha   90.00
_cell.angle_beta   90.00
_cell.angle_gamma   90.00
#
_symmetry.space_group_name_H-M   'P 1'
#
loop_
_entity.id
_entity.type
_entity.pdbx_description
1 polymer ?
#
loop_
_entity_poly.entity_id
_entity_poly.type
_entity_poly.pdbx_seq_one_letter_code
_entity_poly.pdbx_strand_id
1 'polypeptide(L)'
;LIAGQAEFELPVEVKQQLSAGEKQIFIMALYHGLSRLNKINVPYIVDTPFARIDKEHRSKILTQFFTKLNGQILILSTDEEIVGDYQDMVSDITSDTYVLKHTSDGSTKILADTYFGRSEQ
;
A
#
# COMPACT_ATOMS: atom_id res chain seq x y z
N LEU A 1 2.91 23.85 20.36
CA LEU A 1 3.89 22.77 20.11
C LEU A 1 3.91 22.50 18.61
N ILE A 2 4.90 23.06 17.93
CA ILE A 2 5.18 22.69 16.55
C ILE A 2 5.81 21.29 16.64
N ALA A 3 5.09 20.28 16.20
CA ALA A 3 5.68 18.97 15.99
C ALA A 3 6.81 19.13 14.97
N GLY A 4 8.06 19.03 15.43
CA GLY A 4 9.20 19.03 14.53
C GLY A 4 9.02 17.87 13.56
N GLN A 5 9.10 18.12 12.26
CA GLN A 5 9.19 17.09 11.26
C GLN A 5 10.45 16.29 11.56
N ALA A 6 10.30 15.08 12.08
CA ALA A 6 11.42 14.16 12.19
C ALA A 6 11.73 13.69 10.77
N GLU A 7 12.70 14.31 10.15
CA GLU A 7 13.22 13.90 8.86
C GLU A 7 14.13 12.70 9.11
N PHE A 8 13.64 11.52 8.81
CA PHE A 8 14.43 10.29 8.91
C PHE A 8 15.12 10.03 7.58
N GLU A 9 16.41 10.24 7.52
CA GLU A 9 17.21 9.86 6.37
C GLU A 9 18.04 8.61 6.68
N LEU A 10 17.94 7.61 5.78
CA LEU A 10 18.87 6.49 5.80
C LEU A 10 20.30 6.98 5.49
N PRO A 11 21.32 6.45 6.19
CA PRO A 11 22.71 6.70 5.82
C PRO A 11 22.96 6.41 4.35
N VAL A 12 23.77 7.23 3.69
CA VAL A 12 24.05 7.13 2.25
C VAL A 12 24.54 5.74 1.85
N GLU A 13 25.37 5.13 2.69
CA GLU A 13 25.92 3.79 2.47
C GLU A 13 24.82 2.71 2.44
N VAL A 14 23.82 2.81 3.30
CA VAL A 14 22.67 1.90 3.33
C VAL A 14 21.75 2.15 2.13
N LYS A 15 21.53 3.43 1.76
CA LYS A 15 20.75 3.79 0.56
C LYS A 15 21.35 3.21 -0.72
N GLN A 16 22.67 3.12 -0.82
CA GLN A 16 23.35 2.59 -1.99
C GLN A 16 23.32 1.06 -2.09
N GLN A 17 23.22 0.36 -0.95
CA GLN A 17 23.23 -1.11 -0.91
C GLN A 17 21.85 -1.73 -1.12
N LEU A 18 20.76 -1.03 -0.79
CA LEU A 18 19.41 -1.55 -0.92
C LEU A 18 18.85 -1.36 -2.32
N SER A 19 18.26 -2.41 -2.87
CA SER A 19 17.42 -2.33 -4.07
C SER A 19 16.19 -1.44 -3.83
N ALA A 20 15.51 -1.06 -4.90
CA ALA A 20 14.31 -0.23 -4.79
C ALA A 20 13.18 -0.92 -4.03
N GLY A 21 13.01 -2.24 -4.20
CA GLY A 21 12.03 -3.04 -3.45
C GLY A 21 12.37 -3.14 -1.97
N GLU A 22 13.64 -3.38 -1.63
CA GLU A 22 14.09 -3.42 -0.23
C GLU A 22 13.91 -2.08 0.48
N LYS A 23 14.15 -0.96 -0.20
CA LYS A 23 13.85 0.39 0.33
C LYS A 23 12.37 0.55 0.64
N GLN A 24 11.50 0.07 -0.25
CA GLN A 24 10.05 0.10 -0.05
C GLN A 24 9.64 -0.70 1.19
N ILE A 25 10.12 -1.93 1.31
CA ILE A 25 9.86 -2.80 2.47
C ILE A 25 10.36 -2.15 3.76
N PHE A 26 11.56 -1.56 3.73
CA PHE A 26 12.13 -0.87 4.88
C PHE A 26 11.25 0.31 5.35
N ILE A 27 10.79 1.16 4.42
CA ILE A 27 9.92 2.30 4.74
C ILE A 27 8.61 1.81 5.36
N MET A 28 8.01 0.77 4.80
CA MET A 28 6.78 0.17 5.34
C MET A 28 6.98 -0.36 6.76
N ALA A 29 8.09 -1.08 7.01
CA ALA A 29 8.43 -1.61 8.32
C ALA A 29 8.68 -0.51 9.34
N LEU A 30 9.39 0.55 8.95
CA LEU A 30 9.64 1.72 9.80
C LEU A 30 8.33 2.41 10.19
N TYR A 31 7.46 2.66 9.22
CA TYR A 31 6.14 3.25 9.48
C TYR A 31 5.34 2.41 10.46
N HIS A 32 5.31 1.08 10.27
CA HIS A 32 4.63 0.19 11.20
C HIS A 32 5.20 0.28 12.61
N GLY A 33 6.52 0.29 12.75
CA GLY A 33 7.19 0.45 14.06
C GLY A 33 6.80 1.76 14.74
N LEU A 34 6.85 2.87 14.01
CA LEU A 34 6.50 4.20 14.52
C LEU A 34 5.01 4.31 14.90
N SER A 35 4.11 3.75 14.09
CA SER A 35 2.66 3.75 14.38
C SER A 35 2.32 3.02 15.68
N ARG A 36 3.05 1.95 15.99
CA ARG A 36 2.88 1.22 17.26
C ARG A 36 3.36 1.99 18.50
N LEU A 37 4.40 2.80 18.34
CA LEU A 37 4.93 3.62 19.44
C LEU A 37 3.99 4.76 19.81
N ASN A 38 3.37 5.40 18.83
CA ASN A 38 2.61 6.63 19.04
C ASN A 38 1.18 6.41 19.56
N LYS A 39 0.65 5.21 19.57
CA LYS A 39 -0.74 4.87 19.96
C LYS A 39 -1.82 5.73 19.25
N ILE A 40 -1.45 6.40 18.18
CA ILE A 40 -2.34 7.26 17.40
C ILE A 40 -2.84 6.44 16.22
N ASN A 41 -4.15 6.34 16.10
CA ASN A 41 -4.80 5.65 14.99
C ASN A 41 -4.89 6.60 13.79
N VAL A 42 -3.82 6.71 13.03
CA VAL A 42 -3.82 7.46 11.76
C VAL A 42 -4.04 6.49 10.59
N PRO A 43 -4.78 6.91 9.56
CA PRO A 43 -4.91 6.10 8.34
C PRO A 43 -3.55 5.87 7.70
N TYR A 44 -3.29 4.64 7.27
CA TYR A 44 -2.11 4.30 6.50
C TYR A 44 -2.43 4.39 5.01
N ILE A 45 -1.92 5.42 4.36
CA ILE A 45 -2.12 5.62 2.92
C ILE A 45 -0.82 5.26 2.21
N VAL A 46 -0.89 4.32 1.30
CA VAL A 46 0.27 3.86 0.55
C VAL A 46 -0.04 3.80 -0.94
N ASP A 47 0.82 4.44 -1.73
CA ASP A 47 0.70 4.51 -3.18
C ASP A 47 1.64 3.52 -3.83
N THR A 48 1.11 2.72 -4.74
CA THR A 48 1.83 1.72 -5.56
C THR A 48 2.87 0.91 -4.76
N PRO A 49 2.43 0.23 -3.67
CA PRO A 49 3.37 -0.39 -2.72
C PRO A 49 4.15 -1.56 -3.32
N PHE A 50 3.70 -2.15 -4.43
CA PHE A 50 4.24 -3.40 -4.97
C PHE A 50 4.95 -3.26 -6.31
N ALA A 51 5.02 -2.06 -6.89
CA ALA A 51 5.56 -1.82 -8.23
C ALA A 51 7.01 -2.35 -8.44
N ARG A 52 7.79 -2.46 -7.36
CA ARG A 52 9.20 -2.88 -7.39
C ARG A 52 9.50 -4.07 -6.50
N ILE A 53 8.46 -4.81 -6.12
CA ILE A 53 8.55 -5.96 -5.22
C ILE A 53 8.23 -7.22 -6.02
N ASP A 54 9.08 -8.24 -5.92
CA ASP A 54 8.85 -9.52 -6.55
C ASP A 54 7.63 -10.28 -5.97
N LYS A 55 7.18 -11.31 -6.68
CA LYS A 55 5.95 -12.02 -6.36
C LYS A 55 5.97 -12.65 -4.96
N GLU A 56 7.09 -13.22 -4.55
CA GLU A 56 7.18 -13.90 -3.24
C GLU A 56 7.09 -12.91 -2.10
N HIS A 57 7.81 -11.80 -2.18
CA HIS A 57 7.75 -10.75 -1.16
C HIS A 57 6.41 -10.03 -1.15
N ARG A 58 5.77 -9.84 -2.33
CA ARG A 58 4.43 -9.25 -2.43
C ARG A 58 3.40 -10.07 -1.66
N SER A 59 3.37 -11.38 -1.86
CA SER A 59 2.46 -12.29 -1.13
C SER A 59 2.67 -12.20 0.39
N LYS A 60 3.92 -12.20 0.84
CA LYS A 60 4.25 -12.08 2.27
C LYS A 60 3.80 -10.74 2.86
N ILE A 61 3.97 -9.65 2.13
CA ILE A 61 3.53 -8.32 2.59
C ILE A 61 2.00 -8.28 2.70
N LEU A 62 1.29 -8.76 1.70
CA LEU A 62 -0.18 -8.78 1.71
C LEU A 62 -0.73 -9.59 2.87
N THR A 63 -0.20 -10.80 3.10
CA THR A 63 -0.74 -11.72 4.10
C THR A 63 -0.20 -11.53 5.51
N GLN A 64 0.99 -10.95 5.68
CA GLN A 64 1.66 -10.88 6.97
C GLN A 64 1.85 -9.46 7.49
N PHE A 65 1.98 -8.47 6.61
CA PHE A 65 2.19 -7.10 7.02
C PHE A 65 0.84 -6.35 7.15
N PHE A 66 0.06 -6.27 6.08
CA PHE A 66 -1.21 -5.53 6.11
C PHE A 66 -2.23 -6.10 7.10
N THR A 67 -2.26 -7.40 7.29
CA THR A 67 -3.14 -8.04 8.28
C THR A 67 -2.80 -7.69 9.74
N LYS A 68 -1.59 -7.21 10.00
CA LYS A 68 -1.12 -6.84 11.35
C LYS A 68 -1.19 -5.35 11.64
N LEU A 69 -1.51 -4.54 10.65
CA LEU A 69 -1.71 -3.12 10.85
C LEU A 69 -3.06 -2.87 11.55
N ASN A 70 -3.04 -1.99 12.53
CA ASN A 70 -4.25 -1.51 13.20
C ASN A 70 -4.71 -0.21 12.53
N GLY A 71 -6.02 -0.05 12.40
CA GLY A 71 -6.62 1.16 11.83
C GLY A 71 -6.95 1.04 10.35
N GLN A 72 -7.29 2.16 9.75
CA GLN A 72 -7.68 2.24 8.36
C GLN A 72 -6.45 2.20 7.45
N ILE A 73 -6.50 1.36 6.42
CA ILE A 73 -5.48 1.27 5.39
C ILE A 73 -6.11 1.61 4.05
N LEU A 74 -5.50 2.55 3.32
CA LEU A 74 -5.87 2.90 1.96
C LEU A 74 -4.71 2.57 1.02
N ILE A 75 -4.91 1.62 0.14
CA ILE A 75 -3.91 1.22 -0.86
C ILE A 75 -4.34 1.78 -2.21
N LEU A 76 -3.49 2.62 -2.79
CA LEU A 76 -3.62 3.06 -4.18
C LEU A 76 -2.79 2.11 -5.04
N SER A 77 -3.42 1.37 -5.91
CA SER A 77 -2.76 0.38 -6.75
C SER A 77 -3.12 0.55 -8.23
N THR A 78 -2.25 0.05 -9.08
CA THR A 78 -2.54 -0.08 -10.51
C THR A 78 -3.29 -1.37 -10.80
N ASP A 79 -3.74 -1.51 -12.04
CA ASP A 79 -4.37 -2.71 -12.57
C ASP A 79 -3.43 -3.94 -12.68
N GLU A 80 -2.16 -3.79 -12.32
CA GLU A 80 -1.14 -4.86 -12.35
C GLU A 80 -0.69 -5.33 -10.95
N GLU A 81 -0.97 -4.55 -9.90
CA GLU A 81 -0.37 -4.80 -8.57
C GLU A 81 -1.16 -5.78 -7.72
N ILE A 82 -2.46 -5.54 -7.55
CA ILE A 82 -3.34 -6.37 -6.69
C ILE A 82 -4.46 -6.92 -7.54
N VAL A 83 -4.17 -7.92 -8.37
CA VAL A 83 -5.12 -8.57 -9.26
C VAL A 83 -4.99 -10.08 -9.16
N GLY A 84 -6.03 -10.81 -9.55
CA GLY A 84 -6.06 -12.27 -9.49
C GLY A 84 -5.78 -12.78 -8.07
N ASP A 85 -4.83 -13.70 -7.95
CA ASP A 85 -4.49 -14.35 -6.67
C ASP A 85 -4.16 -13.36 -5.55
N TYR A 86 -3.57 -12.19 -5.87
CA TYR A 86 -3.29 -11.17 -4.87
C TYR A 86 -4.54 -10.48 -4.34
N GLN A 87 -5.55 -10.28 -5.18
CA GLN A 87 -6.84 -9.77 -4.76
C GLN A 87 -7.54 -10.76 -3.83
N ASP A 88 -7.48 -12.05 -4.14
CA ASP A 88 -8.06 -13.09 -3.30
C ASP A 88 -7.39 -13.16 -1.92
N MET A 89 -6.06 -12.96 -1.85
CA MET A 89 -5.31 -12.95 -0.58
C MET A 89 -5.73 -11.83 0.37
N VAL A 90 -6.29 -10.74 -0.13
CA VAL A 90 -6.71 -9.59 0.70
C VAL A 90 -8.23 -9.43 0.78
N SER A 91 -9.00 -10.30 0.12
CA SER A 91 -10.46 -10.20 0.07
C SER A 91 -11.09 -10.15 1.45
N ASP A 92 -10.62 -10.98 2.39
CA ASP A 92 -11.16 -11.09 3.75
C ASP A 92 -10.87 -9.87 4.64
N ILE A 93 -9.88 -9.06 4.28
CA ILE A 93 -9.49 -7.86 5.03
C ILE A 93 -9.86 -6.56 4.29
N THR A 94 -10.40 -6.67 3.09
CA THR A 94 -10.82 -5.52 2.28
C THR A 94 -12.29 -5.22 2.53
N SER A 95 -12.59 -4.03 3.05
CA SER A 95 -13.97 -3.58 3.25
C SER A 95 -14.57 -3.01 1.98
N ASP A 96 -13.81 -2.19 1.27
CA ASP A 96 -14.31 -1.44 0.12
C ASP A 96 -13.28 -1.41 -1.00
N THR A 97 -13.74 -1.44 -2.23
CA THR A 97 -12.93 -1.29 -3.44
C THR A 97 -13.48 -0.22 -4.35
N TYR A 98 -12.60 0.56 -4.95
CA TYR A 98 -12.96 1.63 -5.86
C TYR A 98 -12.06 1.62 -7.08
N VAL A 99 -12.64 1.81 -8.26
CA VAL A 99 -11.88 2.04 -9.50
C VAL A 99 -12.02 3.50 -9.92
N LEU A 100 -10.90 4.14 -10.16
CA LEU A 100 -10.83 5.48 -10.75
C LEU A 100 -10.76 5.34 -12.27
N LYS A 101 -11.82 5.67 -12.96
CA LYS A 101 -11.91 5.57 -14.42
C LYS A 101 -11.84 6.96 -15.05
N HIS A 102 -10.76 7.21 -15.78
CA HIS A 102 -10.67 8.43 -16.59
C HIS A 102 -11.60 8.35 -17.80
N THR A 103 -12.32 9.42 -18.05
CA THR A 103 -13.29 9.51 -19.14
C THR A 103 -12.77 10.41 -20.27
N SER A 104 -13.31 10.25 -21.48
CA SER A 104 -12.88 10.98 -22.68
C SER A 104 -13.10 12.50 -22.62
N ASP A 105 -13.96 12.97 -21.72
CA ASP A 105 -14.21 14.39 -21.46
C ASP A 105 -13.20 15.03 -20.49
N GLY A 106 -12.18 14.26 -20.04
CA GLY A 106 -11.16 14.72 -19.12
C GLY A 106 -11.55 14.64 -17.64
N SER A 107 -12.73 14.10 -17.32
CA SER A 107 -13.15 13.85 -15.94
C SER A 107 -12.71 12.48 -15.43
N THR A 108 -12.80 12.27 -14.11
CA THR A 108 -12.55 10.96 -13.48
C THR A 108 -13.79 10.52 -12.73
N LYS A 109 -14.27 9.33 -13.03
CA LYS A 109 -15.39 8.69 -12.32
C LYS A 109 -14.85 7.72 -11.29
N ILE A 110 -15.50 7.67 -10.12
CA ILE A 110 -15.25 6.70 -9.06
C ILE A 110 -16.35 5.64 -9.17
N LEU A 111 -15.91 4.38 -9.36
CA LEU A 111 -16.79 3.23 -9.38
C LEU A 111 -16.57 2.46 -8.07
N ALA A 112 -17.61 2.41 -7.25
CA ALA A 112 -17.59 1.66 -5.99
C ALA A 112 -17.87 0.17 -6.24
N ASP A 113 -17.42 -0.67 -5.32
CA ASP A 113 -17.61 -2.13 -5.32
C ASP A 113 -17.11 -2.82 -6.60
N THR A 114 -16.19 -2.17 -7.28
CA THR A 114 -15.62 -2.62 -8.56
C THR A 114 -14.11 -2.71 -8.42
N TYR A 115 -13.51 -3.73 -9.02
CA TYR A 115 -12.06 -3.86 -9.10
C TYR A 115 -11.64 -4.40 -10.46
N PHE A 116 -10.36 -4.20 -10.81
CA PHE A 116 -9.82 -4.65 -12.09
C PHE A 116 -9.98 -6.17 -12.27
N GLY A 117 -10.46 -6.62 -13.43
CA GLY A 117 -10.58 -8.02 -13.79
C GLY A 117 -11.86 -8.73 -13.30
N ARG A 118 -12.73 -8.11 -12.51
CA ARG A 118 -14.09 -8.61 -12.30
C ARG A 118 -15.00 -7.96 -13.32
N SER A 119 -15.31 -8.70 -14.39
CA SER A 119 -16.40 -8.36 -15.30
C SER A 119 -17.70 -8.32 -14.50
N GLU A 120 -18.49 -7.29 -14.70
CA GLU A 120 -19.88 -7.27 -14.25
C GLU A 120 -20.56 -8.57 -14.73
N GLN A 121 -21.01 -9.39 -13.79
CA GLN A 121 -21.95 -10.46 -14.05
C GLN A 121 -23.36 -9.92 -13.95
#